data_3c2a3e7468e9e0de58b531b04d888a10
#
_entry.id   3c2a3e7468e9e0de58b531b04d888a10
#
_cell.length_a   1.000
_cell.length_b   1.000
_cell.length_c   1.000
_cell.angle_alpha   90.00
_cell.angle_beta   90.00
_cell.angle_gamma   90.00
#
_symmetry.space_group_name_H-M   'P 1'
#
loop_
_entity.id
_entity.type
_entity.pdbx_description
1 polymer ?
#
loop_
_entity_poly.entity_id
_entity_poly.type
_entity_poly.pdbx_seq_one_letter_code
_entity_poly.pdbx_strand_id
1 'polypeptide(L)'
;MWDKERSWTLDSYLDHGGYQGLERALTMSQADLVALVKASGLRGRGGAGFPTGLKWSFLPAPDGLPRYLVVNADESEPGTCKDIPTMMANPQALIEGVAITSRAIGCDHAFIYLRGEVVQVYRRLLAAVREAREAGYLDTGFGLDGRQRLRITAHAGAGAYICGEETALLDSLEGRRGHPRLKPPFPAVAGLYGRPTVINNVETIASVPAILARGASWYNAMGTERSRGHGIFSVTGHVAHPGQFEAPFGITMRQLISLAGGIRPGHQLKFWVPGGSSTPILGPEELDVPLDYESVGAAGSMLGTRALQVFDETVSAVRVVARWTEFYQH
;
A
#
# COMPACT_ATOMS: atom_id res chain seq x y z
N MET A 1 5.95 -5.25 -14.97
CA MET A 1 7.31 -5.36 -14.41
C MET A 1 7.62 -6.74 -13.82
N TRP A 2 6.68 -7.42 -13.17
CA TRP A 2 6.95 -8.69 -12.47
C TRP A 2 7.39 -9.84 -13.41
N ASP A 3 7.05 -9.75 -14.67
CA ASP A 3 7.43 -10.68 -15.75
C ASP A 3 8.77 -10.34 -16.43
N LYS A 4 9.43 -9.25 -16.03
CA LYS A 4 10.67 -8.78 -16.66
C LYS A 4 11.89 -9.33 -15.94
N GLU A 5 12.90 -9.68 -16.71
CA GLU A 5 14.19 -10.10 -16.16
C GLU A 5 14.82 -8.94 -15.36
N ARG A 6 15.31 -9.24 -14.16
CA ARG A 6 15.92 -8.27 -13.26
C ARG A 6 15.06 -7.02 -13.03
N SER A 7 13.73 -7.17 -13.00
CA SER A 7 12.73 -6.10 -12.84
C SER A 7 13.01 -5.11 -11.69
N TRP A 8 13.79 -5.57 -10.72
CA TRP A 8 14.13 -4.81 -9.51
C TRP A 8 15.28 -3.80 -9.68
N THR A 9 15.98 -3.80 -10.81
CA THR A 9 17.11 -2.86 -11.07
C THR A 9 16.62 -1.54 -11.63
N LEU A 10 17.40 -0.49 -11.41
CA LEU A 10 17.12 0.82 -11.98
C LEU A 10 17.10 0.77 -13.51
N ASP A 11 18.07 0.11 -14.14
CA ASP A 11 18.12 0.01 -15.61
C ASP A 11 16.86 -0.60 -16.19
N SER A 12 16.40 -1.76 -15.63
CA SER A 12 15.17 -2.38 -16.09
C SER A 12 13.95 -1.47 -15.86
N TYR A 13 13.92 -0.69 -14.80
CA TYR A 13 12.83 0.25 -14.53
C TYR A 13 12.83 1.40 -15.53
N LEU A 14 13.99 1.95 -15.87
CA LEU A 14 14.15 3.02 -16.87
C LEU A 14 13.77 2.56 -18.27
N ASP A 15 14.20 1.36 -18.69
CA ASP A 15 13.85 0.75 -19.98
C ASP A 15 12.32 0.60 -20.17
N HIS A 16 11.55 0.60 -19.09
CA HIS A 16 10.10 0.51 -19.10
C HIS A 16 9.40 1.82 -18.72
N GLY A 17 10.09 2.95 -18.86
CA GLY A 17 9.51 4.29 -18.65
C GLY A 17 9.45 4.74 -17.19
N GLY A 18 10.31 4.16 -16.35
CA GLY A 18 10.46 4.62 -14.96
C GLY A 18 10.97 6.04 -14.85
N TYR A 19 10.66 6.69 -13.74
CA TYR A 19 10.98 8.07 -13.37
C TYR A 19 10.35 9.19 -14.22
N GLN A 20 9.60 8.87 -15.29
CA GLN A 20 8.82 9.87 -16.06
C GLN A 20 7.77 10.58 -15.18
N GLY A 21 7.19 9.89 -14.22
CA GLY A 21 6.27 10.48 -13.26
C GLY A 21 6.95 11.53 -12.38
N LEU A 22 8.16 11.24 -11.90
CA LEU A 22 8.97 12.18 -11.10
C LEU A 22 9.42 13.38 -11.93
N GLU A 23 9.92 13.18 -13.14
CA GLU A 23 10.31 14.27 -14.04
C GLU A 23 9.16 15.25 -14.23
N ARG A 24 7.96 14.74 -14.49
CA ARG A 24 6.76 15.57 -14.58
C ARG A 24 6.44 16.26 -13.24
N ALA A 25 6.52 15.55 -12.13
CA ALA A 25 6.20 16.10 -10.82
C ALA A 25 7.12 17.26 -10.43
N LEU A 26 8.39 17.23 -10.84
CA LEU A 26 9.35 18.31 -10.56
C LEU A 26 9.01 19.61 -11.30
N THR A 27 8.24 19.55 -12.38
CA THR A 27 7.75 20.75 -13.11
C THR A 27 6.45 21.32 -12.54
N MET A 28 5.79 20.61 -11.60
CA MET A 28 4.49 20.98 -11.05
C MET A 28 4.61 21.64 -9.68
N SER A 29 3.62 22.47 -9.33
CA SER A 29 3.47 22.97 -7.97
C SER A 29 3.00 21.85 -7.02
N GLN A 30 3.26 22.01 -5.72
CA GLN A 30 2.77 21.08 -4.69
C GLN A 30 1.24 20.98 -4.71
N ALA A 31 0.54 22.09 -4.89
CA ALA A 31 -0.92 22.13 -4.96
C ALA A 31 -1.45 21.35 -6.17
N ASP A 32 -0.84 21.49 -7.34
CA ASP A 32 -1.24 20.77 -8.56
C ASP A 32 -1.00 19.27 -8.43
N LEU A 33 0.09 18.86 -7.80
CA LEU A 33 0.36 17.44 -7.52
C LEU A 33 -0.71 16.83 -6.62
N VAL A 34 -1.06 17.51 -5.52
CA VAL A 34 -2.13 17.06 -4.62
C VAL A 34 -3.47 17.02 -5.36
N ALA A 35 -3.78 18.04 -6.19
CA ALA A 35 -5.01 18.10 -6.98
C ALA A 35 -5.09 16.96 -7.99
N LEU A 36 -3.98 16.64 -8.69
CA LEU A 36 -3.92 15.54 -9.65
C LEU A 36 -4.16 14.18 -8.97
N VAL A 37 -3.54 13.93 -7.81
CA VAL A 37 -3.76 12.69 -7.06
C VAL A 37 -5.20 12.63 -6.50
N LYS A 38 -5.78 13.75 -6.08
CA LYS A 38 -7.21 13.83 -5.74
C LYS A 38 -8.10 13.46 -6.93
N ALA A 39 -7.84 14.06 -8.09
CA ALA A 39 -8.61 13.82 -9.30
C ALA A 39 -8.50 12.39 -9.83
N SER A 40 -7.41 11.68 -9.54
CA SER A 40 -7.26 10.27 -9.90
C SER A 40 -8.20 9.34 -9.14
N GLY A 41 -8.72 9.77 -7.99
CA GLY A 41 -9.53 8.92 -7.12
C GLY A 41 -8.73 7.82 -6.40
N LEU A 42 -7.40 7.91 -6.36
CA LEU A 42 -6.56 6.94 -5.64
C LEU A 42 -6.95 6.89 -4.17
N ARG A 43 -7.32 5.72 -3.70
CA ARG A 43 -7.61 5.41 -2.29
C ARG A 43 -6.48 4.60 -1.68
N GLY A 44 -6.29 4.75 -0.36
CA GLY A 44 -5.28 4.00 0.39
C GLY A 44 -5.45 2.48 0.25
N ARG A 45 -4.36 1.78 0.02
CA ARG A 45 -4.29 0.32 -0.19
C ARG A 45 -3.92 -0.46 1.08
N GLY A 46 -3.79 0.23 2.21
CA GLY A 46 -3.45 -0.39 3.49
C GLY A 46 -4.63 -0.95 4.29
N GLY A 47 -5.84 -0.97 3.70
CA GLY A 47 -7.04 -1.57 4.32
C GLY A 47 -8.22 -0.60 4.44
N ALA A 48 -8.02 0.59 4.99
CA ALA A 48 -9.11 1.56 5.26
C ALA A 48 -9.67 2.27 4.03
N GLY A 49 -8.98 2.26 2.89
CA GLY A 49 -9.46 2.86 1.65
C GLY A 49 -9.67 4.38 1.70
N PHE A 50 -8.96 5.12 2.56
CA PHE A 50 -9.12 6.57 2.66
C PHE A 50 -8.56 7.27 1.40
N PRO A 51 -9.22 8.33 0.86
CA PRO A 51 -8.75 9.04 -0.33
C PRO A 51 -7.36 9.65 -0.15
N THR A 52 -6.38 9.23 -0.95
CA THR A 52 -4.96 9.55 -0.77
C THR A 52 -4.68 11.05 -0.92
N GLY A 53 -5.14 11.66 -2.00
CA GLY A 53 -4.92 13.09 -2.23
C GLY A 53 -5.64 13.98 -1.20
N LEU A 54 -6.78 13.53 -0.66
CA LEU A 54 -7.45 14.20 0.45
C LEU A 54 -6.61 14.12 1.74
N LYS A 55 -6.02 12.95 2.04
CA LYS A 55 -5.11 12.79 3.19
C LYS A 55 -3.93 13.77 3.11
N TRP A 56 -3.35 13.94 1.92
CA TRP A 56 -2.23 14.88 1.73
C TRP A 56 -2.65 16.34 1.94
N SER A 57 -3.89 16.70 1.60
CA SER A 57 -4.40 18.07 1.77
C SER A 57 -4.73 18.45 3.23
N PHE A 58 -4.64 17.52 4.18
CA PHE A 58 -4.83 17.82 5.60
C PHE A 58 -3.57 18.37 6.30
N LEU A 59 -2.43 18.39 5.62
CA LEU A 59 -1.25 19.03 6.16
C LEU A 59 -1.51 20.52 6.40
N PRO A 60 -1.14 21.06 7.57
CA PRO A 60 -1.27 22.48 7.84
C PRO A 60 -0.39 23.32 6.92
N ALA A 61 -0.60 24.63 6.90
CA ALA A 61 0.29 25.55 6.19
C ALA A 61 1.76 25.36 6.66
N PRO A 62 2.76 25.56 5.77
CA PRO A 62 4.16 25.47 6.15
C PRO A 62 4.53 26.46 7.27
N ASP A 63 5.22 25.98 8.31
CA ASP A 63 5.76 26.77 9.41
C ASP A 63 7.29 26.89 9.38
N GLY A 64 7.93 26.49 8.28
CA GLY A 64 9.38 26.47 8.10
C GLY A 64 10.07 25.25 8.73
N LEU A 65 9.34 24.41 9.46
CA LEU A 65 9.87 23.23 10.13
C LEU A 65 9.61 21.94 9.31
N PRO A 66 10.35 20.86 9.60
CA PRO A 66 10.25 19.62 8.82
C PRO A 66 8.85 19.00 8.81
N ARG A 67 8.52 18.39 7.68
CA ARG A 67 7.39 17.47 7.48
C ARG A 67 7.93 16.11 7.11
N TYR A 68 7.19 15.06 7.41
CA TYR A 68 7.62 13.72 7.14
C TYR A 68 6.65 12.95 6.26
N LEU A 69 7.23 12.08 5.44
CA LEU A 69 6.51 10.99 4.78
C LEU A 69 6.92 9.69 5.46
N VAL A 70 5.95 8.88 5.84
CA VAL A 70 6.19 7.53 6.33
C VAL A 70 5.44 6.54 5.45
N VAL A 71 6.19 5.67 4.77
CA VAL A 71 5.62 4.55 4.04
C VAL A 71 5.44 3.39 5.01
N ASN A 72 4.20 2.99 5.20
CA ASN A 72 3.87 1.81 5.97
C ASN A 72 4.09 0.56 5.10
N ALA A 73 5.19 -0.13 5.36
CA ALA A 73 5.59 -1.39 4.76
C ALA A 73 5.54 -2.56 5.78
N ASP A 74 4.81 -2.36 6.89
CA ASP A 74 4.53 -3.41 7.87
C ASP A 74 3.34 -4.26 7.40
N GLU A 75 3.61 -5.18 6.47
CA GLU A 75 2.62 -6.10 5.93
C GLU A 75 2.48 -7.31 6.84
N SER A 76 1.61 -7.20 7.85
CA SER A 76 1.46 -8.18 8.93
C SER A 76 0.08 -8.81 9.01
N GLU A 77 -0.94 -8.30 8.29
CA GLU A 77 -2.28 -8.89 8.28
C GLU A 77 -2.25 -10.29 7.66
N PRO A 78 -2.69 -11.35 8.39
CA PRO A 78 -2.67 -12.72 7.88
C PRO A 78 -3.46 -12.89 6.58
N GLY A 79 -2.79 -13.48 5.57
CA GLY A 79 -3.31 -13.64 4.21
C GLY A 79 -2.87 -12.54 3.24
N THR A 80 -2.35 -11.42 3.72
CA THR A 80 -1.87 -10.32 2.88
C THR A 80 -0.48 -10.63 2.31
N CYS A 81 -0.34 -10.50 1.00
CA CYS A 81 0.94 -10.66 0.31
C CYS A 81 0.95 -9.84 -1.00
N LYS A 82 1.08 -8.52 -0.90
CA LYS A 82 1.05 -7.57 -2.02
C LYS A 82 2.20 -6.55 -1.97
N ASP A 83 2.54 -6.07 -0.77
CA ASP A 83 3.58 -5.07 -0.58
C ASP A 83 4.98 -5.67 -0.66
N ILE A 84 5.19 -6.85 -0.05
CA ILE A 84 6.44 -7.60 -0.14
C ILE A 84 6.77 -7.95 -1.60
N PRO A 85 5.87 -8.56 -2.40
CA PRO A 85 6.13 -8.80 -3.82
C PRO A 85 6.42 -7.53 -4.61
N THR A 86 5.69 -6.44 -4.34
CA THR A 86 5.92 -5.14 -4.99
C THR A 86 7.33 -4.62 -4.71
N MET A 87 7.75 -4.62 -3.45
CA MET A 87 9.09 -4.18 -3.04
C MET A 87 10.21 -5.09 -3.57
N MET A 88 9.93 -6.38 -3.75
CA MET A 88 10.90 -7.33 -4.31
C MET A 88 11.04 -7.22 -5.82
N ALA A 89 9.94 -7.09 -6.54
CA ALA A 89 9.92 -7.12 -8.01
C ALA A 89 10.06 -5.73 -8.65
N ASN A 90 9.56 -4.67 -8.00
CA ASN A 90 9.62 -3.31 -8.54
C ASN A 90 9.85 -2.25 -7.44
N PRO A 91 10.98 -2.33 -6.71
CA PRO A 91 11.28 -1.35 -5.65
C PRO A 91 11.42 0.07 -6.18
N GLN A 92 11.87 0.25 -7.43
CA GLN A 92 12.06 1.57 -8.03
C GLN A 92 10.74 2.34 -8.18
N ALA A 93 9.62 1.66 -8.48
CA ALA A 93 8.31 2.32 -8.49
C ALA A 93 7.92 2.86 -7.10
N LEU A 94 8.29 2.16 -6.04
CA LEU A 94 8.10 2.68 -4.68
C LEU A 94 8.99 3.89 -4.42
N ILE A 95 10.28 3.85 -4.78
CA ILE A 95 11.21 4.96 -4.57
C ILE A 95 10.78 6.20 -5.37
N GLU A 96 10.38 6.04 -6.63
CA GLU A 96 9.81 7.13 -7.44
C GLU A 96 8.53 7.70 -6.79
N GLY A 97 7.63 6.83 -6.33
CA GLY A 97 6.40 7.24 -5.64
C GLY A 97 6.68 8.00 -4.34
N VAL A 98 7.70 7.58 -3.57
CA VAL A 98 8.18 8.32 -2.39
C VAL A 98 8.69 9.70 -2.79
N ALA A 99 9.48 9.80 -3.85
CA ALA A 99 10.00 11.08 -4.34
C ALA A 99 8.87 12.03 -4.77
N ILE A 100 7.91 11.55 -5.58
CA ILE A 100 6.75 12.34 -6.02
C ILE A 100 5.91 12.81 -4.83
N THR A 101 5.62 11.89 -3.89
CA THR A 101 4.83 12.22 -2.70
C THR A 101 5.55 13.24 -1.82
N SER A 102 6.86 13.05 -1.61
CA SER A 102 7.70 14.00 -0.85
C SER A 102 7.69 15.39 -1.48
N ARG A 103 7.78 15.47 -2.81
CA ARG A 103 7.64 16.74 -3.55
C ARG A 103 6.26 17.36 -3.31
N ALA A 104 5.18 16.58 -3.41
CA ALA A 104 3.81 17.06 -3.26
C ALA A 104 3.51 17.64 -1.87
N ILE A 105 4.09 17.07 -0.81
CA ILE A 105 3.83 17.48 0.57
C ILE A 105 4.90 18.40 1.17
N GLY A 106 5.96 18.72 0.41
CA GLY A 106 7.06 19.55 0.87
C GLY A 106 7.97 18.86 1.91
N CYS A 107 8.19 17.57 1.76
CA CYS A 107 9.02 16.74 2.63
C CYS A 107 10.42 16.56 2.01
N ASP A 108 11.46 16.53 2.84
CA ASP A 108 12.84 16.22 2.46
C ASP A 108 13.41 14.99 3.16
N HIS A 109 12.64 14.37 4.06
CA HIS A 109 13.00 13.14 4.74
C HIS A 109 11.82 12.17 4.82
N ALA A 110 11.91 11.09 4.06
CA ALA A 110 10.93 10.00 4.05
C ALA A 110 11.46 8.76 4.77
N PHE A 111 10.56 8.03 5.42
CA PHE A 111 10.86 6.74 6.04
C PHE A 111 10.06 5.63 5.36
N ILE A 112 10.67 4.46 5.17
CA ILE A 112 9.98 3.23 4.77
C ILE A 112 10.12 2.27 5.95
N TYR A 113 9.01 2.04 6.66
CA TYR A 113 8.98 1.18 7.84
C TYR A 113 8.55 -0.23 7.45
N LEU A 114 9.47 -1.19 7.61
CA LEU A 114 9.26 -2.61 7.25
C LEU A 114 9.14 -3.48 8.49
N ARG A 115 8.52 -4.64 8.32
CA ARG A 115 8.66 -5.75 9.28
C ARG A 115 10.12 -6.16 9.39
N GLY A 116 10.58 -6.45 10.62
CA GLY A 116 11.97 -6.86 10.86
C GLY A 116 12.35 -8.20 10.25
N GLU A 117 11.38 -9.09 10.03
CA GLU A 117 11.60 -10.45 9.51
C GLU A 117 11.95 -10.48 8.01
N VAL A 118 11.56 -9.47 7.23
CA VAL A 118 11.71 -9.47 5.76
C VAL A 118 13.07 -8.89 5.32
N VAL A 119 14.15 -9.48 5.81
CA VAL A 119 15.54 -9.01 5.59
C VAL A 119 15.88 -8.86 4.11
N GLN A 120 15.38 -9.73 3.24
CA GLN A 120 15.62 -9.66 1.79
C GLN A 120 15.00 -8.40 1.19
N VAL A 121 13.79 -8.04 1.59
CA VAL A 121 13.11 -6.81 1.17
C VAL A 121 13.89 -5.59 1.63
N TYR A 122 14.33 -5.59 2.89
CA TYR A 122 15.14 -4.51 3.45
C TYR A 122 16.40 -4.26 2.60
N ARG A 123 17.17 -5.32 2.30
CA ARG A 123 18.38 -5.23 1.45
C ARG A 123 18.05 -4.74 0.03
N ARG A 124 16.93 -5.19 -0.53
CA ARG A 124 16.45 -4.77 -1.86
C ARG A 124 16.16 -3.27 -1.89
N LEU A 125 15.46 -2.76 -0.89
CA LEU A 125 15.16 -1.34 -0.78
C LEU A 125 16.40 -0.47 -0.57
N LEU A 126 17.36 -0.91 0.26
CA LEU A 126 18.63 -0.19 0.41
C LEU A 126 19.38 -0.08 -0.91
N ALA A 127 19.39 -1.16 -1.71
CA ALA A 127 20.01 -1.13 -3.05
C ALA A 127 19.27 -0.16 -3.98
N ALA A 128 17.94 -0.22 -4.03
CA ALA A 128 17.14 0.66 -4.87
C ALA A 128 17.27 2.15 -4.51
N VAL A 129 17.29 2.48 -3.21
CA VAL A 129 17.55 3.86 -2.75
C VAL A 129 18.93 4.34 -3.16
N ARG A 130 19.96 3.46 -3.06
CA ARG A 130 21.32 3.79 -3.50
C ARG A 130 21.38 4.06 -4.99
N GLU A 131 20.82 3.16 -5.82
CA GLU A 131 20.77 3.32 -7.28
C GLU A 131 20.08 4.62 -7.68
N ALA A 132 18.91 4.93 -7.09
CA ALA A 132 18.19 6.17 -7.37
C ALA A 132 18.97 7.43 -6.97
N ARG A 133 19.75 7.36 -5.87
CA ARG A 133 20.60 8.46 -5.41
C ARG A 133 21.79 8.65 -6.33
N GLU A 134 22.49 7.58 -6.70
CA GLU A 134 23.64 7.61 -7.60
C GLU A 134 23.25 8.15 -9.00
N ALA A 135 22.03 7.88 -9.43
CA ALA A 135 21.47 8.42 -10.68
C ALA A 135 20.92 9.87 -10.57
N GLY A 136 20.97 10.50 -9.39
CA GLY A 136 20.57 11.89 -9.19
C GLY A 136 19.07 12.13 -8.96
N TYR A 137 18.23 11.11 -8.96
CA TYR A 137 16.76 11.27 -8.80
C TYR A 137 16.34 11.81 -7.42
N LEU A 138 17.24 11.81 -6.44
CA LEU A 138 16.95 12.25 -5.07
C LEU A 138 17.73 13.54 -4.69
N ASP A 139 18.38 14.20 -5.63
CA ASP A 139 19.34 15.26 -5.33
C ASP A 139 18.69 16.62 -5.05
N THR A 140 17.69 17.02 -5.82
CA THR A 140 17.04 18.33 -5.67
C THR A 140 15.55 18.25 -6.00
N GLY A 141 14.79 19.24 -5.56
CA GLY A 141 13.36 19.33 -5.86
C GLY A 141 12.45 19.07 -4.66
N PHE A 142 13.01 18.85 -3.46
CA PHE A 142 12.27 18.42 -2.27
C PHE A 142 12.26 19.50 -1.17
N GLY A 143 11.58 19.21 -0.07
CA GLY A 143 11.37 20.16 1.00
C GLY A 143 10.33 21.23 0.67
N LEU A 144 10.17 22.18 1.58
CA LEU A 144 9.17 23.26 1.45
C LEU A 144 9.47 24.22 0.30
N ASP A 145 10.74 24.51 0.08
CA ASP A 145 11.23 25.43 -0.96
C ASP A 145 11.58 24.73 -2.31
N GLY A 146 11.52 23.41 -2.34
CA GLY A 146 11.88 22.63 -3.52
C GLY A 146 13.38 22.60 -3.84
N ARG A 147 14.25 22.88 -2.88
CA ARG A 147 15.71 22.96 -3.08
C ARG A 147 16.48 21.89 -2.34
N GLN A 148 15.85 21.18 -1.43
CA GLN A 148 16.48 20.18 -0.59
C GLN A 148 16.69 18.88 -1.36
N ARG A 149 17.66 18.08 -0.93
CA ARG A 149 17.80 16.66 -1.31
C ARG A 149 16.78 15.83 -0.54
N LEU A 150 16.29 14.75 -1.16
CA LEU A 150 15.46 13.78 -0.47
C LEU A 150 16.31 12.73 0.23
N ARG A 151 16.13 12.62 1.53
CA ARG A 151 16.65 11.50 2.31
C ARG A 151 15.57 10.43 2.46
N ILE A 152 15.86 9.21 2.06
CA ILE A 152 14.99 8.05 2.29
C ILE A 152 15.69 7.11 3.27
N THR A 153 15.03 6.81 4.38
CA THR A 153 15.51 5.89 5.42
C THR A 153 14.61 4.66 5.44
N ALA A 154 15.15 3.49 5.09
CA ALA A 154 14.50 2.22 5.37
C ALA A 154 14.75 1.84 6.84
N HIS A 155 13.68 1.55 7.57
CA HIS A 155 13.72 1.17 8.98
C HIS A 155 13.13 -0.23 9.14
N ALA A 156 13.88 -1.14 9.75
CA ALA A 156 13.41 -2.47 10.08
C ALA A 156 12.80 -2.45 11.49
N GLY A 157 11.50 -2.72 11.58
CA GLY A 157 10.78 -2.87 12.83
C GLY A 157 11.13 -4.15 13.57
N ALA A 158 10.52 -4.38 14.72
CA ALA A 158 10.74 -5.56 15.56
C ALA A 158 9.71 -6.70 15.35
N GLY A 159 8.88 -6.63 14.30
CA GLY A 159 7.94 -7.70 13.93
C GLY A 159 6.59 -7.67 14.65
N ALA A 160 6.23 -6.60 15.34
CA ALA A 160 4.95 -6.51 16.01
C ALA A 160 3.83 -6.12 15.03
N TYR A 161 2.75 -6.93 14.95
CA TYR A 161 1.56 -6.67 14.13
C TYR A 161 0.99 -5.26 14.34
N ILE A 162 0.92 -4.80 15.61
CA ILE A 162 0.35 -3.49 15.95
C ILE A 162 1.10 -2.32 15.31
N CYS A 163 2.36 -2.49 14.91
CA CYS A 163 3.14 -1.46 14.22
C CYS A 163 2.68 -1.23 12.76
N GLY A 164 1.72 -2.02 12.25
CA GLY A 164 0.92 -1.71 11.06
C GLY A 164 -0.13 -0.61 11.28
N GLU A 165 -0.55 -0.34 12.52
CA GLU A 165 -1.38 0.84 12.84
C GLU A 165 -0.52 2.10 12.75
N GLU A 166 -1.05 3.15 12.08
CA GLU A 166 -0.25 4.32 11.68
C GLU A 166 0.44 5.05 12.84
N THR A 167 -0.17 5.12 14.03
CA THR A 167 0.41 5.83 15.17
C THR A 167 1.32 4.94 16.02
N ALA A 168 1.04 3.65 16.13
CA ALA A 168 1.95 2.69 16.74
C ALA A 168 3.26 2.55 15.94
N LEU A 169 3.17 2.61 14.61
CA LEU A 169 4.33 2.71 13.73
C LEU A 169 5.19 3.94 14.05
N LEU A 170 4.57 5.10 14.27
CA LEU A 170 5.30 6.32 14.63
C LEU A 170 6.02 6.19 15.97
N ASP A 171 5.38 5.60 16.99
CA ASP A 171 6.02 5.35 18.28
C ASP A 171 7.23 4.42 18.15
N SER A 172 7.12 3.38 17.31
CA SER A 172 8.24 2.48 17.02
C SER A 172 9.39 3.20 16.31
N LEU A 173 9.10 4.05 15.31
CA LEU A 173 10.12 4.88 14.63
C LEU A 173 10.82 5.85 15.59
N GLU A 174 10.11 6.35 16.61
CA GLU A 174 10.65 7.23 17.65
C GLU A 174 11.42 6.47 18.74
N GLY A 175 11.59 5.15 18.60
CA GLY A 175 12.33 4.31 19.55
C GLY A 175 11.53 3.94 20.79
N ARG A 176 10.22 4.11 20.78
CA ARG A 176 9.29 3.71 21.83
C ARG A 176 8.65 2.36 21.51
N ARG A 177 8.02 1.75 22.50
CA ARG A 177 7.13 0.61 22.27
C ARG A 177 5.96 1.06 21.36
N GLY A 178 5.66 0.27 20.33
CA GLY A 178 4.57 0.55 19.40
C GLY A 178 3.21 0.48 20.09
N HIS A 179 2.69 1.63 20.48
CA HIS A 179 1.35 1.79 21.01
C HIS A 179 0.56 2.78 20.17
N PRO A 180 -0.72 2.50 19.83
CA PRO A 180 -1.59 3.47 19.18
C PRO A 180 -1.76 4.73 20.04
N ARG A 181 -1.68 5.91 19.39
CA ARG A 181 -1.91 7.20 20.04
C ARG A 181 -3.39 7.55 20.03
N LEU A 182 -3.84 8.28 21.04
CA LEU A 182 -5.17 8.87 21.01
C LEU A 182 -5.27 9.92 19.89
N LYS A 183 -6.39 9.96 19.22
CA LYS A 183 -6.72 10.92 18.16
C LYS A 183 -7.96 11.73 18.60
N PRO A 184 -8.01 13.04 18.43
CA PRO A 184 -6.97 13.94 17.94
C PRO A 184 -5.78 14.13 18.92
N PRO A 185 -4.59 14.62 18.45
CA PRO A 185 -4.29 15.07 17.09
C PRO A 185 -4.07 13.92 16.11
N PHE A 186 -4.44 14.13 14.83
CA PHE A 186 -4.11 13.22 13.75
C PHE A 186 -2.66 13.43 13.28
N PRO A 187 -2.00 12.39 12.69
CA PRO A 187 -0.61 12.48 12.24
C PRO A 187 -0.33 13.63 11.26
N ALA A 188 -1.33 14.01 10.44
CA ALA A 188 -1.20 15.15 9.53
C ALA A 188 -0.90 16.47 10.27
N VAL A 189 -1.30 16.57 11.54
CA VAL A 189 -1.03 17.75 12.40
C VAL A 189 0.17 17.50 13.31
N ALA A 190 0.20 16.34 14.00
CA ALA A 190 1.25 15.98 14.95
C ALA A 190 1.55 14.48 14.87
N GLY A 191 2.43 14.10 13.94
CA GLY A 191 2.88 12.75 13.70
C GLY A 191 4.28 12.44 14.23
N LEU A 192 5.19 12.07 13.36
CA LEU A 192 6.58 11.71 13.69
C LEU A 192 7.29 12.91 14.33
N TYR A 193 7.88 12.68 15.50
CA TYR A 193 8.54 13.72 16.32
C TYR A 193 7.65 14.95 16.58
N GLY A 194 6.33 14.74 16.70
CA GLY A 194 5.35 15.81 16.88
C GLY A 194 5.15 16.71 15.66
N ARG A 195 5.67 16.34 14.48
CA ARG A 195 5.62 17.14 13.25
C ARG A 195 4.56 16.62 12.27
N PRO A 196 4.06 17.49 11.37
CA PRO A 196 3.13 17.08 10.33
C PRO A 196 3.66 15.91 9.52
N THR A 197 2.89 14.81 9.46
CA THR A 197 3.32 13.56 8.85
C THR A 197 2.23 12.95 7.99
N VAL A 198 2.57 12.58 6.76
CA VAL A 198 1.73 11.74 5.90
C VAL A 198 2.18 10.30 6.04
N ILE A 199 1.23 9.40 6.31
CA ILE A 199 1.49 7.96 6.35
C ILE A 199 0.67 7.29 5.26
N ASN A 200 1.34 6.55 4.36
CA ASN A 200 0.69 5.79 3.30
C ASN A 200 1.28 4.39 3.17
N ASN A 201 0.45 3.43 2.73
CA ASN A 201 0.88 2.07 2.44
C ASN A 201 1.76 2.01 1.18
N VAL A 202 2.60 0.96 1.06
CA VAL A 202 3.51 0.70 -0.08
C VAL A 202 2.79 0.74 -1.42
N GLU A 203 1.73 -0.06 -1.60
CA GLU A 203 1.02 -0.15 -2.88
C GLU A 203 0.36 1.18 -3.27
N THR A 204 -0.10 1.95 -2.28
CA THR A 204 -0.62 3.31 -2.50
C THR A 204 0.45 4.21 -3.12
N ILE A 205 1.65 4.23 -2.54
CA ILE A 205 2.75 5.06 -3.01
C ILE A 205 3.30 4.57 -4.35
N ALA A 206 3.44 3.25 -4.54
CA ALA A 206 3.88 2.65 -5.79
C ALA A 206 2.91 2.87 -6.98
N SER A 207 1.64 3.23 -6.70
CA SER A 207 0.66 3.60 -7.74
C SER A 207 0.83 5.03 -8.27
N VAL A 208 1.46 5.92 -7.49
CA VAL A 208 1.57 7.35 -7.82
C VAL A 208 2.37 7.62 -9.10
N PRO A 209 3.51 6.97 -9.38
CA PRO A 209 4.28 7.21 -10.61
C PRO A 209 3.46 7.04 -11.88
N ALA A 210 2.71 5.94 -11.99
CA ALA A 210 1.87 5.67 -13.17
C ALA A 210 0.74 6.72 -13.33
N ILE A 211 0.17 7.21 -12.22
CA ILE A 211 -0.83 8.29 -12.24
C ILE A 211 -0.22 9.57 -12.76
N LEU A 212 1.00 9.91 -12.35
CA LEU A 212 1.71 11.11 -12.82
C LEU A 212 2.08 10.97 -14.31
N ALA A 213 2.63 9.83 -14.71
CA ALA A 213 3.05 9.60 -16.09
C ALA A 213 1.86 9.59 -17.07
N ARG A 214 0.78 8.88 -16.73
CA ARG A 214 -0.36 8.63 -17.63
C ARG A 214 -1.56 9.56 -17.42
N GLY A 215 -1.62 10.26 -16.29
CA GLY A 215 -2.68 11.19 -15.93
C GLY A 215 -3.82 10.57 -15.10
N ALA A 216 -4.55 11.44 -14.40
CA ALA A 216 -5.64 11.07 -13.52
C ALA A 216 -6.80 10.35 -14.25
N SER A 217 -7.14 10.80 -15.47
CA SER A 217 -8.22 10.22 -16.27
C SER A 217 -7.93 8.76 -16.65
N TRP A 218 -6.68 8.41 -16.95
CA TRP A 218 -6.29 7.04 -17.20
C TRP A 218 -6.58 6.12 -15.99
N TYR A 219 -6.19 6.57 -14.80
CA TYR A 219 -6.41 5.80 -13.57
C TYR A 219 -7.91 5.70 -13.22
N ASN A 220 -8.62 6.80 -13.40
CA ASN A 220 -10.05 6.91 -13.12
C ASN A 220 -10.94 6.06 -14.05
N ALA A 221 -10.43 5.72 -15.24
CA ALA A 221 -11.14 4.85 -16.19
C ALA A 221 -11.21 3.37 -15.71
N MET A 222 -10.43 3.00 -14.70
CA MET A 222 -10.41 1.67 -14.12
C MET A 222 -11.17 1.63 -12.79
N GLY A 223 -11.72 0.47 -12.45
CA GLY A 223 -12.41 0.26 -11.17
C GLY A 223 -13.89 0.65 -11.21
N THR A 224 -14.47 0.84 -10.04
CA THR A 224 -15.88 1.24 -9.87
C THR A 224 -15.99 2.75 -9.66
N GLU A 225 -17.21 3.27 -9.62
CA GLU A 225 -17.45 4.71 -9.50
C GLU A 225 -16.77 5.36 -8.28
N ARG A 226 -16.74 4.67 -7.13
CA ARG A 226 -16.17 5.19 -5.88
C ARG A 226 -14.85 4.56 -5.50
N SER A 227 -14.50 3.41 -6.08
CA SER A 227 -13.24 2.69 -5.86
C SER A 227 -12.48 2.60 -7.18
N ARG A 228 -11.76 3.69 -7.52
CA ARG A 228 -11.04 3.83 -8.79
C ARG A 228 -9.72 3.09 -8.81
N GLY A 229 -9.29 2.76 -10.02
CA GLY A 229 -8.00 2.15 -10.30
C GLY A 229 -8.01 0.63 -10.17
N HIS A 230 -6.84 0.08 -9.95
CA HIS A 230 -6.59 -1.34 -9.79
C HIS A 230 -5.92 -1.61 -8.43
N GLY A 231 -5.79 -2.87 -8.08
CA GLY A 231 -5.07 -3.32 -6.90
C GLY A 231 -4.60 -4.76 -7.03
N ILE A 232 -3.72 -5.17 -6.14
CA ILE A 232 -3.25 -6.55 -6.04
C ILE A 232 -4.15 -7.28 -5.04
N PHE A 233 -4.73 -8.38 -5.50
CA PHE A 233 -5.57 -9.28 -4.73
C PHE A 233 -4.75 -10.54 -4.40
N SER A 234 -4.53 -10.81 -3.12
CA SER A 234 -3.83 -12.02 -2.66
C SER A 234 -4.87 -13.12 -2.45
N VAL A 235 -4.91 -14.12 -3.34
CA VAL A 235 -5.83 -15.26 -3.24
C VAL A 235 -5.09 -16.45 -2.63
N THR A 236 -5.56 -16.92 -1.48
CA THR A 236 -4.94 -18.00 -0.71
C THR A 236 -5.96 -19.03 -0.25
N GLY A 237 -5.48 -20.11 0.39
CA GLY A 237 -6.34 -21.17 0.91
C GLY A 237 -6.63 -22.26 -0.13
N HIS A 238 -7.87 -22.70 -0.20
CA HIS A 238 -8.27 -23.91 -0.91
C HIS A 238 -8.63 -23.67 -2.38
N VAL A 239 -7.77 -22.96 -3.10
CA VAL A 239 -7.81 -22.81 -4.56
C VAL A 239 -6.73 -23.66 -5.22
N ALA A 240 -6.87 -23.95 -6.52
CA ALA A 240 -5.91 -24.78 -7.24
C ALA A 240 -4.53 -24.08 -7.38
N HIS A 241 -4.53 -22.78 -7.65
CA HIS A 241 -3.31 -21.98 -7.86
C HIS A 241 -3.36 -20.69 -7.04
N PRO A 242 -2.97 -20.73 -5.75
CA PRO A 242 -2.85 -19.53 -4.93
C PRO A 242 -1.84 -18.56 -5.52
N GLY A 243 -2.10 -17.22 -5.37
CA GLY A 243 -1.18 -16.21 -5.90
C GLY A 243 -1.70 -14.79 -5.77
N GLN A 244 -0.94 -13.86 -6.36
CA GLN A 244 -1.29 -12.46 -6.44
C GLN A 244 -1.85 -12.16 -7.83
N PHE A 245 -3.00 -11.49 -7.86
CA PHE A 245 -3.71 -11.12 -9.08
C PHE A 245 -3.88 -9.61 -9.11
N GLU A 246 -3.31 -8.94 -10.09
CA GLU A 246 -3.56 -7.52 -10.33
C GLU A 246 -4.84 -7.38 -11.17
N ALA A 247 -5.81 -6.64 -10.64
CA ALA A 247 -7.09 -6.45 -11.32
C ALA A 247 -7.71 -5.08 -10.99
N PRO A 248 -8.58 -4.53 -11.85
CA PRO A 248 -9.39 -3.37 -11.50
C PRO A 248 -10.31 -3.68 -10.30
N PHE A 249 -10.59 -2.67 -9.48
CA PHE A 249 -11.64 -2.81 -8.46
C PHE A 249 -12.98 -3.11 -9.12
N GLY A 250 -13.81 -3.88 -8.43
CA GLY A 250 -15.08 -4.38 -8.98
C GLY A 250 -14.99 -5.77 -9.60
N ILE A 251 -13.77 -6.33 -9.76
CA ILE A 251 -13.64 -7.78 -10.02
C ILE A 251 -14.36 -8.57 -8.92
N THR A 252 -14.99 -9.70 -9.25
CA THR A 252 -15.71 -10.50 -8.26
C THR A 252 -14.83 -11.62 -7.70
N MET A 253 -15.20 -12.13 -6.51
CA MET A 253 -14.51 -13.30 -5.94
C MET A 253 -14.62 -14.52 -6.84
N ARG A 254 -15.75 -14.71 -7.51
CA ARG A 254 -15.94 -15.78 -8.51
C ARG A 254 -14.91 -15.70 -9.64
N GLN A 255 -14.68 -14.51 -10.17
CA GLN A 255 -13.69 -14.30 -11.23
C GLN A 255 -12.26 -14.58 -10.73
N LEU A 256 -11.90 -14.12 -9.53
CA LEU A 256 -10.57 -14.39 -8.96
C LEU A 256 -10.36 -15.88 -8.66
N ILE A 257 -11.36 -16.58 -8.12
CA ILE A 257 -11.28 -18.05 -7.96
C ILE A 257 -11.07 -18.73 -9.32
N SER A 258 -11.78 -18.28 -10.36
CA SER A 258 -11.59 -18.82 -11.72
C SER A 258 -10.15 -18.60 -12.23
N LEU A 259 -9.59 -17.40 -12.04
CA LEU A 259 -8.19 -17.09 -12.38
C LEU A 259 -7.20 -17.96 -11.58
N ALA A 260 -7.55 -18.30 -10.33
CA ALA A 260 -6.78 -19.20 -9.47
C ALA A 260 -7.02 -20.69 -9.79
N GLY A 261 -7.63 -21.03 -10.93
CA GLY A 261 -7.85 -22.41 -11.37
C GLY A 261 -9.04 -23.12 -10.70
N GLY A 262 -9.88 -22.39 -9.98
CA GLY A 262 -11.03 -22.91 -9.25
C GLY A 262 -10.71 -23.31 -7.80
N ILE A 263 -11.72 -23.82 -7.11
CA ILE A 263 -11.54 -24.52 -5.83
C ILE A 263 -10.74 -25.81 -6.09
N ARG A 264 -9.95 -26.25 -5.12
CA ARG A 264 -9.16 -27.47 -5.28
C ARG A 264 -10.03 -28.66 -5.73
N PRO A 265 -9.50 -29.58 -6.57
CA PRO A 265 -10.31 -30.64 -7.20
C PRO A 265 -11.09 -31.50 -6.18
N GLY A 266 -12.37 -31.76 -6.49
CA GLY A 266 -13.24 -32.60 -5.66
C GLY A 266 -13.86 -31.90 -4.45
N HIS A 267 -13.64 -30.60 -4.27
CA HIS A 267 -14.15 -29.82 -3.15
C HIS A 267 -15.04 -28.66 -3.57
N GLN A 268 -15.81 -28.13 -2.61
CA GLN A 268 -16.72 -27.01 -2.81
C GLN A 268 -16.39 -25.88 -1.84
N LEU A 269 -16.60 -24.63 -2.29
CA LEU A 269 -16.47 -23.47 -1.42
C LEU A 269 -17.45 -23.57 -0.25
N LYS A 270 -16.95 -23.34 0.95
CA LYS A 270 -17.78 -23.19 2.15
C LYS A 270 -17.93 -21.76 2.59
N PHE A 271 -16.81 -21.03 2.67
CA PHE A 271 -16.77 -19.59 3.01
C PHE A 271 -15.45 -18.97 2.56
N TRP A 272 -15.40 -17.65 2.60
CA TRP A 272 -14.21 -16.88 2.28
C TRP A 272 -14.15 -15.57 3.06
N VAL A 273 -13.01 -14.92 3.10
CA VAL A 273 -12.83 -13.57 3.66
C VAL A 273 -12.19 -12.64 2.65
N PRO A 274 -12.63 -11.37 2.54
CA PRO A 274 -12.17 -10.46 1.50
C PRO A 274 -10.90 -9.68 1.84
N GLY A 275 -10.61 -9.47 3.13
CA GLY A 275 -9.61 -8.48 3.54
C GLY A 275 -8.59 -8.95 4.56
N GLY A 276 -8.44 -10.25 4.73
CA GLY A 276 -7.59 -10.85 5.77
C GLY A 276 -8.39 -11.35 6.96
N SER A 277 -7.69 -11.95 7.92
CA SER A 277 -8.29 -12.61 9.08
C SER A 277 -9.04 -11.66 10.02
N SER A 278 -8.82 -10.35 9.92
CA SER A 278 -9.52 -9.30 10.68
C SER A 278 -10.87 -8.89 10.09
N THR A 279 -11.31 -9.50 8.96
CA THR A 279 -12.55 -9.13 8.30
C THR A 279 -13.64 -10.21 8.44
N PRO A 280 -14.94 -9.82 8.49
CA PRO A 280 -16.03 -10.77 8.58
C PRO A 280 -16.06 -11.77 7.41
N ILE A 281 -16.46 -12.99 7.73
CA ILE A 281 -16.64 -14.12 6.80
C ILE A 281 -17.81 -13.84 5.86
N LEU A 282 -17.66 -14.22 4.58
CA LEU A 282 -18.70 -14.24 3.56
C LEU A 282 -18.93 -15.67 3.06
N GLY A 283 -20.14 -15.97 2.61
CA GLY A 283 -20.54 -17.27 2.08
C GLY A 283 -20.41 -17.38 0.55
N PRO A 284 -20.83 -18.51 -0.02
CA PRO A 284 -20.88 -18.72 -1.46
C PRO A 284 -21.85 -17.78 -2.19
N GLU A 285 -22.87 -17.28 -1.51
CA GLU A 285 -23.89 -16.36 -2.02
C GLU A 285 -23.32 -14.98 -2.35
N GLU A 286 -22.22 -14.56 -1.71
CA GLU A 286 -21.56 -13.28 -1.95
C GLU A 286 -20.44 -13.35 -2.99
N LEU A 287 -20.27 -14.46 -3.72
CA LEU A 287 -19.20 -14.61 -4.72
C LEU A 287 -19.23 -13.58 -5.85
N ASP A 288 -20.40 -13.04 -6.15
CA ASP A 288 -20.59 -12.06 -7.23
C ASP A 288 -20.62 -10.61 -6.75
N VAL A 289 -20.41 -10.37 -5.46
CA VAL A 289 -20.24 -9.02 -4.91
C VAL A 289 -18.98 -8.39 -5.52
N PRO A 290 -19.07 -7.18 -6.11
CA PRO A 290 -17.91 -6.46 -6.59
C PRO A 290 -16.90 -6.22 -5.47
N LEU A 291 -15.64 -6.56 -5.69
CA LEU A 291 -14.57 -6.35 -4.74
C LEU A 291 -14.12 -4.89 -4.78
N ASP A 292 -14.94 -4.05 -4.17
CA ASP A 292 -14.66 -2.64 -3.87
C ASP A 292 -15.05 -2.33 -2.42
N TYR A 293 -14.66 -1.14 -1.93
CA TYR A 293 -14.86 -0.79 -0.52
C TYR A 293 -16.34 -0.68 -0.14
N GLU A 294 -17.17 -0.21 -1.05
CA GLU A 294 -18.59 0.05 -0.83
C GLU A 294 -19.41 -1.23 -0.88
N SER A 295 -19.21 -2.03 -1.93
CA SER A 295 -20.01 -3.25 -2.17
C SER A 295 -19.72 -4.31 -1.11
N VAL A 296 -18.43 -4.53 -0.77
CA VAL A 296 -18.05 -5.45 0.30
C VAL A 296 -18.54 -4.95 1.66
N GLY A 297 -18.52 -3.61 1.89
CA GLY A 297 -19.10 -3.01 3.09
C GLY A 297 -20.61 -3.24 3.19
N ALA A 298 -21.34 -3.11 2.09
CA ALA A 298 -22.78 -3.38 2.03
C ALA A 298 -23.12 -4.87 2.25
N ALA A 299 -22.22 -5.78 1.86
CA ALA A 299 -22.32 -7.22 2.13
C ALA A 299 -21.98 -7.60 3.59
N GLY A 300 -21.72 -6.63 4.46
CA GLY A 300 -21.45 -6.88 5.89
C GLY A 300 -20.00 -7.25 6.22
N SER A 301 -19.06 -7.05 5.29
CA SER A 301 -17.64 -7.31 5.52
C SER A 301 -16.78 -6.07 5.21
N MET A 302 -15.48 -6.21 5.08
CA MET A 302 -14.55 -5.15 4.69
C MET A 302 -13.57 -5.67 3.64
N LEU A 303 -13.34 -4.90 2.57
CA LEU A 303 -12.35 -5.26 1.55
C LEU A 303 -10.92 -5.32 2.13
N GLY A 304 -10.66 -4.55 3.16
CA GLY A 304 -9.40 -4.59 3.91
C GLY A 304 -8.17 -4.46 3.00
N THR A 305 -7.20 -5.34 3.22
CA THR A 305 -5.96 -5.41 2.45
C THR A 305 -6.08 -6.21 1.15
N ARG A 306 -7.28 -6.71 0.81
CA ARG A 306 -7.54 -7.63 -0.32
C ARG A 306 -6.81 -8.98 -0.16
N ALA A 307 -6.71 -9.44 1.08
CA ALA A 307 -6.19 -10.76 1.44
C ALA A 307 -7.34 -11.78 1.43
N LEU A 308 -7.61 -12.31 0.25
CA LEU A 308 -8.72 -13.22 -0.01
C LEU A 308 -8.35 -14.65 0.42
N GLN A 309 -8.95 -15.13 1.50
CA GLN A 309 -8.73 -16.48 1.98
C GLN A 309 -9.95 -17.35 1.68
N VAL A 310 -9.73 -18.47 1.02
CA VAL A 310 -10.77 -19.38 0.52
C VAL A 310 -10.76 -20.67 1.33
N PHE A 311 -11.93 -21.08 1.80
CA PHE A 311 -12.09 -22.28 2.61
C PHE A 311 -13.19 -23.18 2.04
N ASP A 312 -12.87 -24.45 1.86
CA ASP A 312 -13.84 -25.47 1.42
C ASP A 312 -14.55 -26.16 2.60
N GLU A 313 -15.37 -27.15 2.27
CA GLU A 313 -16.22 -27.86 3.25
C GLU A 313 -15.44 -28.66 4.30
N THR A 314 -14.16 -28.96 4.06
CA THR A 314 -13.34 -29.74 5.00
C THR A 314 -12.94 -28.97 6.24
N VAL A 315 -13.10 -27.63 6.23
CA VAL A 315 -12.65 -26.74 7.30
C VAL A 315 -13.80 -26.33 8.22
N SER A 316 -13.55 -26.34 9.51
CA SER A 316 -14.46 -25.79 10.51
C SER A 316 -14.27 -24.28 10.64
N ALA A 317 -15.31 -23.48 10.32
CA ALA A 317 -15.27 -22.02 10.51
C ALA A 317 -14.94 -21.63 11.95
N VAL A 318 -15.45 -22.35 12.94
CA VAL A 318 -15.17 -22.11 14.37
C VAL A 318 -13.66 -22.28 14.68
N ARG A 319 -13.02 -23.34 14.13
CA ARG A 319 -11.57 -23.54 14.32
C ARG A 319 -10.73 -22.47 13.62
N VAL A 320 -11.16 -22.02 12.46
CA VAL A 320 -10.47 -20.94 11.74
C VAL A 320 -10.53 -19.64 12.53
N VAL A 321 -11.72 -19.26 13.01
CA VAL A 321 -11.89 -18.05 13.84
C VAL A 321 -11.10 -18.15 15.14
N ALA A 322 -11.12 -19.32 15.80
CA ALA A 322 -10.32 -19.55 17.01
C ALA A 322 -8.82 -19.33 16.73
N ARG A 323 -8.32 -19.88 15.60
CA ARG A 323 -6.90 -19.70 15.20
C ARG A 323 -6.55 -18.23 14.91
N TRP A 324 -7.44 -17.49 14.25
CA TRP A 324 -7.25 -16.06 14.04
C TRP A 324 -7.25 -15.28 15.36
N THR A 325 -8.16 -15.64 16.28
CA THR A 325 -8.21 -15.01 17.61
C THR A 325 -6.92 -15.25 18.39
N GLU A 326 -6.37 -16.45 18.34
CA GLU A 326 -5.04 -16.76 18.94
C GLU A 326 -3.95 -15.85 18.38
N PHE A 327 -3.94 -15.59 17.04
CA PHE A 327 -2.96 -14.69 16.44
C PHE A 327 -3.04 -13.28 17.01
N TYR A 328 -4.25 -12.74 17.21
CA TYR A 328 -4.43 -11.38 17.75
C TYR A 328 -4.23 -11.28 19.27
N GLN A 329 -4.12 -12.40 19.97
CA GLN A 329 -3.87 -12.45 21.41
C GLN A 329 -2.38 -12.25 21.74
N HIS A 330 -1.50 -12.57 20.81
CA HIS A 330 -0.04 -12.49 20.95
C HIS A 330 0.55 -11.27 20.26
#